data_006b023da31f833f559a985db8aba43b
#
_entry.id   006b023da31f833f559a985db8aba43b
#
_cell.length_a   1.000
_cell.length_b   1.000
_cell.length_c   1.000
_cell.angle_alpha   90.00
_cell.angle_beta   90.00
_cell.angle_gamma   90.00
#
_symmetry.space_group_name_H-M   'P 1'
#
loop_
_entity.id
_entity.type
_entity.pdbx_description
1 polymer ?
#
loop_
_entity_poly.entity_id
_entity_poly.type
_entity_poly.pdbx_seq_one_letter_code
_entity_poly.pdbx_strand_id
1 'polypeptide(L)'
;MRLSTNSRRLLVDTNVARSASESQHPISDACRQVMEAMLREQHRVVLSATQYWEWQKYQSGFSKNWLRQMVGRKLHVVLSPEPNSGLTDRIYALEGADKARAEMPKDVHLLENALASDDLVLSQETNVFGLFCKYADALQIPRAVAWVNPADDAATCVAWIQTGAEVRKARCIPAGA
;
A
#
# COMPACT_ATOMS: atom_id res chain seq x y z
N MET A 1 25.26 4.68 4.42
CA MET A 1 24.70 4.00 3.22
C MET A 1 23.93 5.04 2.43
N ARG A 2 24.30 5.31 1.17
CA ARG A 2 23.52 6.21 0.31
C ARG A 2 22.31 5.44 -0.21
N LEU A 3 21.10 6.01 -0.03
CA LEU A 3 19.90 5.48 -0.65
C LEU A 3 20.03 5.54 -2.18
N SER A 4 19.43 4.57 -2.88
CA SER A 4 19.28 4.65 -4.33
C SER A 4 18.56 5.96 -4.71
N THR A 5 18.98 6.60 -5.79
CA THR A 5 18.32 7.81 -6.32
C THR A 5 16.87 7.57 -6.69
N ASN A 6 16.46 6.31 -6.90
CA ASN A 6 15.12 5.88 -7.24
C ASN A 6 14.36 5.28 -6.04
N SER A 7 14.88 5.42 -4.80
CA SER A 7 14.20 4.91 -3.61
C SER A 7 12.86 5.61 -3.40
N ARG A 8 11.78 4.82 -3.29
CA ARG A 8 10.41 5.29 -3.05
C ARG A 8 9.91 4.82 -1.69
N ARG A 9 8.89 5.50 -1.18
CA ARG A 9 8.16 5.14 0.04
C ARG A 9 6.86 4.45 -0.35
N LEU A 10 6.74 3.17 -0.03
CA LEU A 10 5.56 2.35 -0.38
C LEU A 10 4.85 1.88 0.89
N LEU A 11 3.54 1.92 0.85
CA LEU A 11 2.72 1.18 1.79
C LEU A 11 2.62 -0.28 1.34
N VAL A 12 2.71 -1.17 2.32
CA VAL A 12 2.43 -2.60 2.12
C VAL A 12 1.28 -2.95 3.05
N ASP A 13 0.13 -3.22 2.47
CA ASP A 13 -1.07 -3.58 3.21
C ASP A 13 -0.86 -4.88 4.01
N THR A 14 -1.55 -4.99 5.12
CA THR A 14 -1.53 -6.15 6.01
C THR A 14 -1.89 -7.44 5.29
N ASN A 15 -2.79 -7.42 4.30
CA ASN A 15 -3.15 -8.61 3.53
C ASN A 15 -1.97 -9.13 2.69
N VAL A 16 -1.13 -8.26 2.11
CA VAL A 16 0.11 -8.63 1.42
C VAL A 16 1.11 -9.21 2.41
N ALA A 17 1.32 -8.55 3.56
CA ALA A 17 2.23 -9.01 4.60
C ALA A 17 1.82 -10.36 5.20
N ARG A 18 0.52 -10.62 5.35
CA ARG A 18 -0.02 -11.91 5.79
C ARG A 18 0.17 -12.99 4.74
N SER A 19 -0.10 -12.68 3.47
CA SER A 19 0.00 -13.62 2.35
C SER A 19 1.43 -13.99 2.02
N ALA A 20 2.40 -13.11 2.20
CA ALA A 20 3.82 -13.36 1.98
C ALA A 20 4.37 -14.35 3.01
N SER A 21 4.08 -15.63 2.83
CA SER A 21 4.53 -16.73 3.71
C SER A 21 5.54 -17.63 2.98
N GLU A 22 6.15 -18.58 3.66
CA GLU A 22 7.06 -19.56 3.05
C GLU A 22 6.34 -20.64 2.24
N SER A 23 5.00 -20.55 2.12
CA SER A 23 4.19 -21.45 1.32
C SER A 23 4.53 -21.37 -0.18
N GLN A 24 4.41 -22.48 -0.89
CA GLN A 24 4.54 -22.56 -2.35
C GLN A 24 3.29 -22.08 -3.11
N HIS A 25 2.29 -21.57 -2.39
CA HIS A 25 1.08 -21.04 -3.01
C HIS A 25 1.40 -19.83 -3.89
N PRO A 26 0.87 -19.70 -5.11
CA PRO A 26 1.21 -18.61 -6.06
C PRO A 26 1.06 -17.20 -5.48
N ILE A 27 -0.01 -16.95 -4.72
CA ILE A 27 -0.22 -15.65 -4.06
C ILE A 27 0.87 -15.36 -3.02
N SER A 28 1.26 -16.39 -2.22
CA SER A 28 2.32 -16.24 -1.23
C SER A 28 3.65 -15.94 -1.88
N ASP A 29 3.95 -16.63 -2.96
CA ASP A 29 5.17 -16.44 -3.73
C ASP A 29 5.21 -15.03 -4.37
N ALA A 30 4.12 -14.60 -5.01
CA ALA A 30 4.00 -13.26 -5.59
C ALA A 30 4.24 -12.14 -4.55
N CYS A 31 3.61 -12.25 -3.38
CA CYS A 31 3.79 -11.27 -2.30
C CYS A 31 5.22 -11.25 -1.78
N ARG A 32 5.87 -12.43 -1.62
CA ARG A 32 7.28 -12.52 -1.23
C ARG A 32 8.19 -11.86 -2.25
N GLN A 33 8.05 -12.20 -3.53
CA GLN A 33 8.89 -11.66 -4.60
C GLN A 33 8.86 -10.14 -4.63
N VAL A 34 7.68 -9.54 -4.47
CA VAL A 34 7.53 -8.07 -4.46
C VAL A 34 8.15 -7.45 -3.23
N MET A 35 7.95 -8.02 -2.03
CA MET A 35 8.58 -7.53 -0.81
C MET A 35 10.12 -7.66 -0.85
N GLU A 36 10.64 -8.77 -1.40
CA GLU A 36 12.08 -8.95 -1.62
C GLU A 36 12.64 -7.95 -2.64
N ALA A 37 11.89 -7.65 -3.71
CA ALA A 37 12.27 -6.62 -4.66
C ALA A 37 12.37 -5.24 -3.99
N MET A 38 11.41 -4.86 -3.14
CA MET A 38 11.48 -3.62 -2.37
C MET A 38 12.76 -3.53 -1.53
N LEU A 39 13.13 -4.61 -0.84
CA LEU A 39 14.33 -4.67 0.00
C LEU A 39 15.61 -4.57 -0.85
N ARG A 40 15.66 -5.27 -1.99
CA ARG A 40 16.80 -5.29 -2.90
C ARG A 40 17.04 -3.93 -3.56
N GLU A 41 15.96 -3.29 -4.02
CA GLU A 41 16.00 -1.97 -4.66
C GLU A 41 16.07 -0.81 -3.64
N GLN A 42 16.11 -1.12 -2.34
CA GLN A 42 16.22 -0.14 -1.27
C GLN A 42 15.04 0.85 -1.19
N HIS A 43 13.86 0.44 -1.61
CA HIS A 43 12.63 1.18 -1.32
C HIS A 43 12.34 1.17 0.17
N ARG A 44 11.54 2.11 0.64
CA ARG A 44 11.22 2.25 2.07
C ARG A 44 9.78 1.85 2.34
N VAL A 45 9.56 1.03 3.36
CA VAL A 45 8.22 0.74 3.82
C VAL A 45 7.69 1.89 4.67
N VAL A 46 6.46 2.30 4.39
CA VAL A 46 5.73 3.30 5.20
C VAL A 46 4.91 2.58 6.25
N LEU A 47 4.95 3.07 7.47
CA LEU A 47 4.21 2.55 8.60
C LEU A 47 3.50 3.70 9.31
N SER A 48 2.23 3.52 9.64
CA SER A 48 1.50 4.32 10.61
C SER A 48 1.23 3.50 11.87
N ALA A 49 0.69 4.11 12.91
CA ALA A 49 0.33 3.38 14.13
C ALA A 49 -0.69 2.28 13.84
N THR A 50 -1.77 2.61 13.11
CA THR A 50 -2.80 1.65 12.70
C THR A 50 -2.19 0.48 11.93
N GLN A 51 -1.41 0.76 10.89
CA GLN A 51 -0.81 -0.29 10.07
C GLN A 51 0.19 -1.14 10.84
N TYR A 52 0.98 -0.54 11.72
CA TYR A 52 1.91 -1.28 12.57
C TYR A 52 1.18 -2.28 13.47
N TRP A 53 0.08 -1.88 14.12
CA TRP A 53 -0.72 -2.77 14.96
C TRP A 53 -1.38 -3.90 14.17
N GLU A 54 -1.89 -3.64 12.99
CA GLU A 54 -2.43 -4.67 12.10
C GLU A 54 -1.36 -5.68 11.70
N TRP A 55 -0.17 -5.19 11.32
CA TRP A 55 0.95 -6.06 11.00
C TRP A 55 1.36 -6.95 12.18
N GLN A 56 1.49 -6.38 13.38
CA GLN A 56 1.83 -7.16 14.57
C GLN A 56 0.84 -8.31 14.81
N LYS A 57 -0.41 -8.12 14.47
CA LYS A 57 -1.47 -9.10 14.66
C LYS A 57 -1.53 -10.19 13.58
N TYR A 58 -1.26 -9.82 12.31
CA TYR A 58 -1.60 -10.67 11.18
C TYR A 58 -0.44 -11.02 10.26
N GLN A 59 0.72 -10.39 10.35
CA GLN A 59 1.85 -10.65 9.46
C GLN A 59 2.36 -12.09 9.56
N SER A 60 2.86 -12.61 8.44
CA SER A 60 3.53 -13.92 8.40
C SER A 60 4.91 -13.90 9.07
N GLY A 61 5.48 -15.09 9.32
CA GLY A 61 6.86 -15.23 9.79
C GLY A 61 7.87 -14.59 8.83
N PHE A 62 7.68 -14.78 7.52
CA PHE A 62 8.48 -14.14 6.48
C PHE A 62 8.42 -12.61 6.59
N SER A 63 7.22 -12.03 6.63
CA SER A 63 7.04 -10.57 6.68
C SER A 63 7.60 -9.95 7.96
N LYS A 64 7.53 -10.67 9.08
CA LYS A 64 8.17 -10.26 10.33
C LYS A 64 9.69 -10.15 10.19
N ASN A 65 10.31 -11.13 9.54
CA ASN A 65 11.75 -11.12 9.29
C ASN A 65 12.15 -10.06 8.26
N TRP A 66 11.33 -9.90 7.21
CA TRP A 66 11.53 -8.84 6.22
C TRP A 66 11.46 -7.45 6.86
N LEU A 67 10.45 -7.17 7.69
CA LEU A 67 10.34 -5.89 8.39
C LEU A 67 11.54 -5.60 9.29
N ARG A 68 12.05 -6.61 10.00
CA ARG A 68 13.28 -6.46 10.79
C ARG A 68 14.47 -6.05 9.92
N GLN A 69 14.61 -6.62 8.72
CA GLN A 69 15.66 -6.23 7.76
C GLN A 69 15.46 -4.80 7.27
N MET A 70 14.22 -4.41 6.93
CA MET A 70 13.90 -3.02 6.53
C MET A 70 14.30 -2.03 7.62
N VAL A 71 13.92 -2.30 8.86
CA VAL A 71 14.28 -1.45 10.02
C VAL A 71 15.79 -1.42 10.24
N GLY A 72 16.45 -2.57 10.26
CA GLY A 72 17.90 -2.67 10.45
C GLY A 72 18.71 -1.95 9.38
N ARG A 73 18.20 -1.88 8.14
CA ARG A 73 18.80 -1.14 7.03
C ARG A 73 18.34 0.33 6.94
N LYS A 74 17.49 0.79 7.85
CA LYS A 74 16.89 2.14 7.85
C LYS A 74 16.01 2.39 6.59
N LEU A 75 15.42 1.35 6.04
CA LEU A 75 14.50 1.38 4.90
C LEU A 75 13.03 1.41 5.35
N HIS A 76 12.71 2.26 6.32
CA HIS A 76 11.36 2.47 6.81
C HIS A 76 11.10 3.95 7.08
N VAL A 77 9.84 4.32 7.04
CA VAL A 77 9.34 5.64 7.40
C VAL A 77 8.16 5.46 8.33
N VAL A 78 8.17 6.15 9.46
CA VAL A 78 7.05 6.15 10.40
C VAL A 78 6.31 7.48 10.25
N LEU A 79 5.02 7.41 9.94
CA LEU A 79 4.15 8.58 9.90
C LEU A 79 3.59 8.82 11.32
N SER A 80 4.03 9.92 11.93
CA SER A 80 3.58 10.33 13.26
C SER A 80 3.52 11.87 13.33
N PRO A 81 2.36 12.48 13.65
CA PRO A 81 1.07 11.82 13.84
C PRO A 81 0.58 11.10 12.59
N GLU A 82 -0.40 10.20 12.77
CA GLU A 82 -1.05 9.49 11.68
C GLU A 82 -1.78 10.48 10.77
N PRO A 83 -1.62 10.40 9.44
CA PRO A 83 -2.30 11.30 8.52
C PRO A 83 -3.83 11.21 8.65
N ASN A 84 -4.46 12.37 8.62
CA ASN A 84 -5.92 12.50 8.58
C ASN A 84 -6.27 13.61 7.58
N SER A 85 -6.70 13.23 6.40
CA SER A 85 -7.07 14.15 5.33
C SER A 85 -8.57 14.50 5.30
N GLY A 86 -9.34 13.99 6.26
CA GLY A 86 -10.81 14.11 6.29
C GLY A 86 -11.51 13.19 5.27
N LEU A 87 -10.81 12.22 4.69
CA LEU A 87 -11.42 11.25 3.76
C LEU A 87 -12.52 10.43 4.44
N THR A 88 -12.33 10.05 5.69
CA THR A 88 -13.35 9.32 6.46
C THR A 88 -14.66 10.08 6.53
N ASP A 89 -14.64 11.37 6.84
CA ASP A 89 -15.84 12.20 6.91
C ASP A 89 -16.51 12.31 5.54
N ARG A 90 -15.73 12.50 4.48
CA ARG A 90 -16.23 12.54 3.10
C ARG A 90 -16.84 11.22 2.66
N ILE A 91 -16.29 10.08 3.08
CA ILE A 91 -16.88 8.75 2.81
C ILE A 91 -18.25 8.63 3.46
N TYR A 92 -18.39 9.02 4.73
CA TYR A 92 -19.68 8.97 5.43
C TYR A 92 -20.71 9.96 4.87
N ALA A 93 -20.29 11.04 4.24
CA ALA A 93 -21.15 12.02 3.58
C ALA A 93 -21.64 11.56 2.19
N LEU A 94 -21.15 10.44 1.63
CA LEU A 94 -21.61 9.94 0.33
C LEU A 94 -23.07 9.50 0.40
N GLU A 95 -23.94 10.14 -0.38
CA GLU A 95 -25.36 9.80 -0.47
C GLU A 95 -25.58 8.53 -1.32
N GLY A 96 -26.51 7.67 -0.93
CA GLY A 96 -26.86 6.45 -1.68
C GLY A 96 -25.71 5.44 -1.82
N ALA A 97 -24.66 5.54 -1.01
CA ALA A 97 -23.42 4.76 -1.14
C ALA A 97 -23.22 3.81 0.05
N ASP A 98 -24.25 3.03 0.44
CA ASP A 98 -24.20 2.17 1.65
C ASP A 98 -22.99 1.22 1.65
N LYS A 99 -22.71 0.59 0.51
CA LYS A 99 -21.54 -0.31 0.38
C LYS A 99 -20.22 0.44 0.58
N ALA A 100 -20.09 1.64 0.01
CA ALA A 100 -18.88 2.45 0.15
C ALA A 100 -18.67 2.86 1.61
N ARG A 101 -19.73 3.33 2.30
CA ARG A 101 -19.69 3.69 3.72
C ARG A 101 -19.39 2.50 4.63
N ALA A 102 -19.73 1.29 4.24
CA ALA A 102 -19.44 0.09 5.01
C ALA A 102 -18.00 -0.44 4.82
N GLU A 103 -17.44 -0.32 3.61
CA GLU A 103 -16.18 -0.96 3.25
C GLU A 103 -14.98 -0.01 3.28
N MET A 104 -15.11 1.19 2.69
CA MET A 104 -13.97 2.10 2.51
C MET A 104 -13.34 2.60 3.82
N PRO A 105 -14.08 2.87 4.92
CA PRO A 105 -13.47 3.32 6.16
C PRO A 105 -12.45 2.36 6.77
N LYS A 106 -12.56 1.05 6.46
CA LYS A 106 -11.65 0.02 6.96
C LYS A 106 -10.23 0.19 6.41
N ASP A 107 -10.12 0.66 5.17
CA ASP A 107 -8.86 0.74 4.43
C ASP A 107 -8.49 2.19 4.06
N VAL A 108 -9.26 3.19 4.52
CA VAL A 108 -9.01 4.60 4.22
C VAL A 108 -7.62 5.05 4.66
N HIS A 109 -7.12 4.50 5.76
CA HIS A 109 -5.79 4.79 6.28
C HIS A 109 -4.67 4.44 5.27
N LEU A 110 -4.87 3.42 4.42
CA LEU A 110 -3.92 3.10 3.35
C LEU A 110 -3.82 4.25 2.34
N LEU A 111 -4.98 4.79 1.93
CA LEU A 111 -5.01 5.92 0.99
C LEU A 111 -4.43 7.18 1.62
N GLU A 112 -4.80 7.51 2.86
CA GLU A 112 -4.27 8.67 3.58
C GLU A 112 -2.76 8.61 3.78
N ASN A 113 -2.24 7.46 4.19
CA ASN A 113 -0.81 7.23 4.35
C ASN A 113 -0.06 7.31 3.00
N ALA A 114 -0.66 6.81 1.90
CA ALA A 114 -0.08 6.93 0.56
C ALA A 114 0.02 8.39 0.15
N LEU A 115 -1.06 9.16 0.31
CA LEU A 115 -1.10 10.61 0.02
C LEU A 115 -0.11 11.42 0.87
N ALA A 116 0.25 10.95 2.05
CA ALA A 116 1.28 11.56 2.90
C ALA A 116 2.71 11.08 2.57
N SER A 117 2.88 10.22 1.58
CA SER A 117 4.18 9.69 1.16
C SER A 117 4.42 9.84 -0.34
N ASP A 118 4.63 8.74 -1.07
CA ASP A 118 4.93 8.78 -2.52
C ASP A 118 3.78 8.23 -3.39
N ASP A 119 2.56 8.19 -2.84
CA ASP A 119 1.34 7.77 -3.54
C ASP A 119 1.36 6.32 -4.05
N LEU A 120 1.96 5.41 -3.26
CA LEU A 120 2.19 4.03 -3.66
C LEU A 120 1.66 3.04 -2.62
N VAL A 121 0.77 2.14 -3.04
CA VAL A 121 0.17 1.08 -2.20
C VAL A 121 0.34 -0.28 -2.87
N LEU A 122 0.80 -1.26 -2.11
CA LEU A 122 0.71 -2.69 -2.42
C LEU A 122 -0.42 -3.29 -1.60
N SER A 123 -1.50 -3.72 -2.23
CA SER A 123 -2.67 -4.30 -1.56
C SER A 123 -3.42 -5.27 -2.47
N GLN A 124 -3.99 -6.31 -1.87
CA GLN A 124 -4.86 -7.28 -2.54
C GLN A 124 -6.34 -6.84 -2.55
N GLU A 125 -6.68 -5.69 -1.94
CA GLU A 125 -8.05 -5.17 -1.84
C GLU A 125 -8.54 -4.55 -3.16
N THR A 126 -9.08 -5.39 -4.04
CA THR A 126 -9.61 -4.96 -5.35
C THR A 126 -10.98 -4.28 -5.24
N ASN A 127 -11.82 -4.71 -4.29
CA ASN A 127 -13.15 -4.11 -4.09
C ASN A 127 -13.04 -2.67 -3.59
N VAL A 128 -12.21 -2.45 -2.59
CA VAL A 128 -11.98 -1.11 -2.01
C VAL A 128 -11.30 -0.19 -3.04
N PHE A 129 -10.32 -0.71 -3.79
CA PHE A 129 -9.76 0.01 -4.93
C PHE A 129 -10.83 0.50 -5.90
N GLY A 130 -11.77 -0.38 -6.32
CA GLY A 130 -12.86 -0.03 -7.22
C GLY A 130 -13.79 1.04 -6.64
N LEU A 131 -14.05 1.01 -5.33
CA LEU A 131 -14.85 2.03 -4.65
C LEU A 131 -14.12 3.37 -4.60
N PHE A 132 -12.82 3.41 -4.29
CA PHE A 132 -12.05 4.66 -4.34
C PHE A 132 -12.00 5.25 -5.75
N CYS A 133 -11.84 4.43 -6.79
CA CYS A 133 -11.91 4.91 -8.18
C CYS A 133 -13.29 5.50 -8.51
N LYS A 134 -14.37 4.83 -8.12
CA LYS A 134 -15.74 5.26 -8.38
C LYS A 134 -16.09 6.60 -7.73
N TYR A 135 -15.58 6.83 -6.53
CA TYR A 135 -15.92 8.01 -5.74
C TYR A 135 -14.78 9.03 -5.66
N ALA A 136 -13.75 8.94 -6.52
CA ALA A 136 -12.58 9.80 -6.47
C ALA A 136 -12.91 11.28 -6.47
N ASP A 137 -13.84 11.72 -7.33
CA ASP A 137 -14.30 13.10 -7.44
C ASP A 137 -15.04 13.56 -6.17
N ALA A 138 -16.02 12.77 -5.72
CA ALA A 138 -16.78 13.09 -4.51
C ALA A 138 -15.90 13.14 -3.25
N LEU A 139 -14.86 12.34 -3.22
CA LEU A 139 -13.87 12.32 -2.15
C LEU A 139 -12.79 13.39 -2.30
N GLN A 140 -12.74 14.09 -3.43
CA GLN A 140 -11.74 15.10 -3.73
C GLN A 140 -10.31 14.56 -3.51
N ILE A 141 -10.01 13.39 -4.09
CA ILE A 141 -8.68 12.79 -3.99
C ILE A 141 -7.68 13.71 -4.70
N PRO A 142 -6.65 14.24 -4.01
CA PRO A 142 -5.89 15.38 -4.54
C PRO A 142 -4.95 15.00 -5.69
N ARG A 143 -4.59 13.73 -5.83
CA ARG A 143 -3.72 13.22 -6.89
C ARG A 143 -3.84 11.71 -7.05
N ALA A 144 -3.38 11.19 -8.18
CA ALA A 144 -3.43 9.75 -8.46
C ALA A 144 -2.55 8.95 -7.47
N VAL A 145 -3.07 7.81 -7.02
CA VAL A 145 -2.38 6.88 -6.12
C VAL A 145 -2.28 5.52 -6.80
N ALA A 146 -1.06 5.01 -6.99
CA ALA A 146 -0.84 3.67 -7.49
C ALA A 146 -1.30 2.64 -6.44
N TRP A 147 -2.14 1.70 -6.89
CA TRP A 147 -2.67 0.63 -6.05
C TRP A 147 -2.47 -0.70 -6.76
N VAL A 148 -1.40 -1.40 -6.40
CA VAL A 148 -0.92 -2.58 -7.12
C VAL A 148 -1.15 -3.82 -6.28
N ASN A 149 -1.78 -4.82 -6.91
CA ASN A 149 -1.95 -6.14 -6.29
C ASN A 149 -0.85 -7.09 -6.80
N PRO A 150 0.06 -7.55 -5.93
CA PRO A 150 1.10 -8.50 -6.31
C PRO A 150 0.57 -9.80 -6.92
N ALA A 151 -0.64 -10.23 -6.52
CA ALA A 151 -1.23 -11.48 -6.97
C ALA A 151 -1.82 -11.43 -8.39
N ASP A 152 -2.03 -10.23 -8.97
CA ASP A 152 -2.56 -10.10 -10.33
C ASP A 152 -1.48 -10.49 -11.35
N ASP A 153 -0.24 -10.00 -11.19
CA ASP A 153 0.93 -10.33 -12.00
C ASP A 153 2.22 -10.01 -11.23
N ALA A 154 2.79 -11.02 -10.63
CA ALA A 154 4.00 -10.88 -9.82
C ALA A 154 5.19 -10.34 -10.63
N ALA A 155 5.38 -10.81 -11.86
CA ALA A 155 6.52 -10.42 -12.69
C ALA A 155 6.44 -8.94 -13.09
N THR A 156 5.27 -8.48 -13.51
CA THR A 156 5.01 -7.07 -13.82
C THR A 156 5.18 -6.20 -12.57
N CYS A 157 4.69 -6.63 -11.42
CA CYS A 157 4.83 -5.89 -10.17
C CYS A 157 6.31 -5.78 -9.74
N VAL A 158 7.07 -6.87 -9.82
CA VAL A 158 8.51 -6.87 -9.53
C VAL A 158 9.27 -5.94 -10.50
N ALA A 159 8.99 -6.01 -11.81
CA ALA A 159 9.61 -5.13 -12.80
C ALA A 159 9.29 -3.65 -12.52
N TRP A 160 8.05 -3.35 -12.13
CA TRP A 160 7.65 -1.99 -11.73
C TRP A 160 8.43 -1.50 -10.51
N ILE A 161 8.60 -2.32 -9.48
CA ILE A 161 9.45 -2.00 -8.31
C ILE A 161 10.89 -1.72 -8.75
N GLN A 162 11.46 -2.60 -9.58
CA GLN A 162 12.85 -2.49 -10.05
C GLN A 162 13.11 -1.24 -10.90
N THR A 163 12.10 -0.75 -11.60
CA THR A 163 12.18 0.45 -12.45
C THR A 163 11.81 1.75 -11.75
N GLY A 164 11.70 1.74 -10.40
CA GLY A 164 11.50 2.92 -9.58
C GLY A 164 10.06 3.20 -9.17
N ALA A 165 9.15 2.24 -9.31
CA ALA A 165 7.77 2.29 -8.84
C ALA A 165 7.03 3.59 -9.19
N GLU A 166 7.04 3.99 -10.46
CA GLU A 166 6.39 5.22 -10.91
C GLU A 166 4.86 5.07 -10.87
N VAL A 167 4.16 6.02 -10.25
CA VAL A 167 2.68 6.03 -10.13
C VAL A 167 2.01 5.86 -11.49
N ARG A 168 2.41 6.65 -12.49
CA ARG A 168 1.80 6.64 -13.84
C ARG A 168 1.97 5.32 -14.62
N LYS A 169 2.84 4.42 -14.17
CA LYS A 169 3.09 3.11 -14.80
C LYS A 169 2.33 1.97 -14.13
N ALA A 170 1.47 2.28 -13.18
CA ALA A 170 0.69 1.31 -12.44
C ALA A 170 -0.80 1.57 -12.55
N ARG A 171 -1.61 0.61 -12.11
CA ARG A 171 -3.04 0.82 -11.89
C ARG A 171 -3.23 1.85 -10.77
N CYS A 172 -4.02 2.89 -11.00
CA CYS A 172 -4.17 3.99 -10.08
C CYS A 172 -5.63 4.24 -9.68
N ILE A 173 -5.82 4.68 -8.44
CA ILE A 173 -6.96 5.49 -8.05
C ILE A 173 -6.71 6.86 -8.69
N PRO A 174 -7.66 7.42 -9.49
CA PRO A 174 -7.46 8.71 -10.13
C PRO A 174 -7.50 9.86 -9.11
N ALA A 175 -6.93 11.00 -9.49
CA ALA A 175 -7.27 12.25 -8.83
C ALA A 175 -8.76 12.57 -9.05
N GLY A 176 -9.39 13.20 -8.08
CA GLY A 176 -10.71 13.78 -8.24
C GLY A 176 -10.64 15.02 -9.15
N ALA A 177 -11.73 15.28 -9.89
CA ALA A 177 -11.85 16.42 -10.77
C ALA A 177 -12.14 17.72 -9.98
#